data_a5940676f2d67fe64740029b95c1212f
#
_entry.id   a5940676f2d67fe64740029b95c1212f
#
_cell.length_a   1.000
_cell.length_b   1.000
_cell.length_c   1.000
_cell.angle_alpha   90.00
_cell.angle_beta   90.00
_cell.angle_gamma   90.00
#
_symmetry.space_group_name_H-M   'P 1'
#
loop_
_entity.id
_entity.type
_entity.pdbx_description
1 polymer ?
#
loop_
_entity_poly.entity_id
_entity_poly.type
_entity_poly.pdbx_seq_one_letter_code
_entity_poly.pdbx_strand_id
1 'polypeptide(L)'
;MSQLRALIRGADAGVIEEVKWKKPSRPEGVPVWSHDGIVCIGEALKNAVRLTFPKGAQLKDPKGLFNTRLDSKMVRAIDFHEGDAIKETALRALIVEGVRLNRS
;
A
#
# COMPACT_ATOMS: atom_id res chain seq x y z
N MET A 1 -11.61 1.70 -0.07
CA MET A 1 -10.42 2.40 -0.60
C MET A 1 -10.28 3.82 -0.07
N SER A 2 -11.38 4.54 0.14
CA SER A 2 -11.30 5.94 0.60
C SER A 2 -10.65 6.08 1.98
N GLN A 3 -10.90 5.16 2.89
CA GLN A 3 -10.30 5.18 4.22
C GLN A 3 -8.77 4.97 4.13
N LEU A 4 -8.34 4.04 3.28
CA LEU A 4 -6.91 3.80 3.06
C LEU A 4 -6.25 5.01 2.41
N ARG A 5 -6.91 5.63 1.44
CA ARG A 5 -6.41 6.82 0.77
C ARG A 5 -6.16 7.96 1.76
N ALA A 6 -7.15 8.23 2.61
CA ALA A 6 -7.03 9.28 3.61
C ALA A 6 -5.90 8.99 4.59
N LEU A 7 -5.76 7.74 5.00
CA LEU A 7 -4.73 7.31 5.94
C LEU A 7 -3.33 7.45 5.35
N ILE A 8 -3.17 7.04 4.09
CA ILE A 8 -1.88 7.13 3.38
C ILE A 8 -1.45 8.59 3.22
N ARG A 9 -2.37 9.44 2.78
CA ARG A 9 -2.08 10.86 2.59
C ARG A 9 -1.82 11.56 3.92
N GLY A 10 -2.47 11.12 4.99
CA GLY A 10 -2.23 11.66 6.32
C GLY A 10 -0.92 11.20 6.94
N ALA A 11 -0.39 10.06 6.51
CA ALA A 11 0.88 9.54 7.01
C ALA A 11 2.07 10.33 6.48
N ASP A 12 1.98 10.85 5.27
CA ASP A 12 3.05 11.62 4.65
C ASP A 12 2.46 12.66 3.71
N ALA A 13 2.61 13.94 4.05
CA ALA A 13 2.07 15.05 3.28
C ALA A 13 2.70 15.16 1.88
N GLY A 14 3.89 14.61 1.68
CA GLY A 14 4.58 14.66 0.39
C GLY A 14 4.20 13.54 -0.57
N VAL A 15 3.35 12.61 -0.14
CA VAL A 15 2.96 11.50 -1.01
C VAL A 15 2.05 11.99 -2.14
N ILE A 16 2.31 11.46 -3.34
CA ILE A 16 1.52 11.79 -4.55
C ILE A 16 0.72 10.55 -4.93
N GLU A 17 -0.57 10.73 -5.18
CA GLU A 17 -1.44 9.67 -5.66
C GLU A 17 -1.68 9.84 -7.15
N GLU A 18 -1.44 8.78 -7.92
CA GLU A 18 -1.68 8.76 -9.35
C GLU A 18 -2.46 7.49 -9.71
N VAL A 19 -3.26 7.57 -10.79
CA VAL A 19 -3.94 6.39 -11.33
C VAL A 19 -3.11 5.90 -12.51
N LYS A 20 -2.66 4.66 -12.44
CA LYS A 20 -1.78 4.06 -13.45
C LYS A 20 -2.35 2.74 -13.95
N TRP A 21 -1.74 2.24 -15.02
CA TRP A 21 -1.99 0.91 -15.58
C TRP A 21 -3.45 0.66 -15.95
N LYS A 22 -4.05 1.64 -16.62
CA LYS A 22 -5.39 1.47 -17.19
C LYS A 22 -5.33 0.45 -18.34
N LYS A 23 -6.29 -0.47 -18.36
CA LYS A 23 -6.40 -1.53 -19.36
C LYS A 23 -7.85 -1.67 -19.79
N PRO A 24 -8.13 -2.30 -20.94
CA PRO A 24 -9.53 -2.59 -21.29
C PRO A 24 -10.26 -3.41 -20.23
N SER A 25 -9.56 -4.34 -19.56
CA SER A 25 -10.13 -5.14 -18.47
C SER A 25 -10.20 -4.36 -17.16
N ARG A 26 -9.49 -3.24 -17.04
CA ARG A 26 -9.47 -2.38 -15.86
C ARG A 26 -9.33 -0.93 -16.31
N PRO A 27 -10.39 -0.35 -16.87
CA PRO A 27 -10.32 1.01 -17.43
C PRO A 27 -10.06 2.08 -16.38
N GLU A 28 -10.46 1.84 -15.12
CA GLU A 28 -10.24 2.77 -14.00
C GLU A 28 -8.78 2.79 -13.54
N GLY A 29 -7.97 1.81 -13.91
CA GLY A 29 -6.60 1.70 -13.45
C GLY A 29 -6.49 1.39 -11.96
N VAL A 30 -5.31 1.60 -11.40
CA VAL A 30 -5.08 1.40 -9.96
C VAL A 30 -4.41 2.63 -9.36
N PRO A 31 -4.78 3.01 -8.12
CA PRO A 31 -4.09 4.10 -7.43
C PRO A 31 -2.68 3.67 -7.02
N VAL A 32 -1.73 4.56 -7.27
CA VAL A 32 -0.33 4.36 -6.92
C VAL A 32 0.11 5.55 -6.09
N TRP A 33 0.65 5.29 -4.92
CA TRP A 33 1.15 6.34 -4.04
C TRP A 33 2.67 6.34 -4.06
N SER A 34 3.24 7.52 -4.32
CA SER A 34 4.68 7.69 -4.54
C SER A 34 5.22 8.85 -3.72
N HIS A 35 6.46 8.70 -3.29
CA HIS A 35 7.27 9.76 -2.71
C HIS A 35 8.72 9.33 -2.91
N ASP A 36 9.41 9.97 -3.87
CA ASP A 36 10.75 9.57 -4.30
C ASP A 36 10.78 8.12 -4.78
N GLY A 37 9.73 7.70 -5.48
CA GLY A 37 9.52 6.34 -5.94
C GLY A 37 8.22 5.77 -5.38
N ILE A 38 7.79 4.63 -5.90
CA ILE A 38 6.53 4.02 -5.47
C ILE A 38 6.65 3.54 -4.03
N VAL A 39 5.67 3.93 -3.21
CA VAL A 39 5.54 3.46 -1.83
C VAL A 39 4.60 2.25 -1.80
N CYS A 40 3.40 2.41 -2.33
CA CYS A 40 2.43 1.32 -2.34
C CYS A 40 1.42 1.50 -3.48
N ILE A 41 0.73 0.41 -3.78
CA ILE A 41 -0.23 0.31 -4.87
C ILE A 41 -1.52 -0.27 -4.31
N GLY A 42 -2.65 0.38 -4.61
CA GLY A 42 -3.96 -0.12 -4.20
C GLY A 42 -4.61 -0.91 -5.31
N GLU A 43 -5.35 -1.97 -4.94
CA GLU A 43 -6.03 -2.79 -5.91
C GLU A 43 -7.35 -3.29 -5.33
N ALA A 44 -8.44 -3.03 -6.02
CA ALA A 44 -9.75 -3.54 -5.62
C ALA A 44 -9.92 -4.95 -6.18
N LEU A 45 -10.03 -5.93 -5.30
CA LEU A 45 -10.29 -7.32 -5.64
C LEU A 45 -11.76 -7.61 -5.39
N LYS A 46 -12.22 -8.80 -5.81
CA LYS A 46 -13.63 -9.15 -5.69
C LYS A 46 -14.14 -9.06 -4.23
N ASN A 47 -13.37 -9.58 -3.28
CA ASN A 47 -13.80 -9.66 -1.89
C ASN A 47 -12.84 -8.95 -0.93
N ALA A 48 -11.92 -8.13 -1.46
CA ALA A 48 -10.90 -7.49 -0.64
C ALA A 48 -10.32 -6.27 -1.34
N VAL A 49 -9.61 -5.46 -0.58
CA VAL A 49 -8.73 -4.42 -1.12
C VAL A 49 -7.31 -4.85 -0.78
N ARG A 50 -6.45 -4.87 -1.77
CA ARG A 50 -5.04 -5.22 -1.59
C ARG A 50 -4.18 -3.96 -1.66
N LEU A 51 -3.32 -3.80 -0.67
CA LEU A 51 -2.32 -2.74 -0.65
C LEU A 51 -0.96 -3.41 -0.78
N THR A 52 -0.29 -3.18 -1.90
CA THR A 52 0.97 -3.82 -2.23
C THR A 52 2.13 -2.85 -2.02
N PHE A 53 3.17 -3.32 -1.33
CA PHE A 53 4.39 -2.58 -1.11
C PHE A 53 5.50 -3.25 -1.94
N PRO A 54 5.92 -2.64 -3.07
CA PRO A 54 6.94 -3.26 -3.93
C PRO A 54 8.27 -3.54 -3.24
N LYS A 55 8.61 -2.77 -2.21
CA LYS A 55 9.82 -2.97 -1.42
C LYS A 55 9.49 -3.54 -0.03
N GLY A 56 8.33 -4.18 0.11
CA GLY A 56 7.81 -4.61 1.41
C GLY A 56 8.74 -5.56 2.16
N ALA A 57 9.49 -6.40 1.46
CA ALA A 57 10.42 -7.32 2.11
C ALA A 57 11.53 -6.63 2.88
N GLN A 58 11.81 -5.36 2.57
CA GLN A 58 12.82 -4.55 3.26
C GLN A 58 12.25 -3.76 4.42
N LEU A 59 10.92 -3.78 4.59
CA LEU A 59 10.27 -3.04 5.66
C LEU A 59 10.12 -3.94 6.89
N LYS A 60 10.34 -3.35 8.06
CA LYS A 60 10.04 -4.03 9.30
C LYS A 60 8.53 -3.98 9.52
N ASP A 61 7.97 -5.09 9.95
CA ASP A 61 6.54 -5.20 10.17
C ASP A 61 6.31 -5.80 11.57
N PRO A 62 6.60 -5.04 12.63
CA PRO A 62 6.53 -5.59 13.99
C PRO A 62 5.13 -5.97 14.42
N LYS A 63 4.10 -5.44 13.77
CA LYS A 63 2.71 -5.77 14.08
C LYS A 63 2.13 -6.85 13.18
N GLY A 64 2.92 -7.38 12.24
CA GLY A 64 2.48 -8.46 11.38
C GLY A 64 1.34 -8.08 10.45
N LEU A 65 1.41 -6.90 9.82
CA LEU A 65 0.35 -6.44 8.93
C LEU A 65 0.35 -7.16 7.58
N PHE A 66 1.54 -7.46 7.05
CA PHE A 66 1.62 -8.17 5.78
C PHE A 66 1.03 -9.57 5.92
N ASN A 67 0.03 -9.87 5.12
CA ASN A 67 -0.68 -11.14 5.19
C ASN A 67 -0.78 -11.86 3.85
N THR A 68 -0.13 -11.32 2.80
CA THR A 68 -0.10 -11.96 1.49
C THR A 68 1.20 -11.59 0.77
N ARG A 69 1.55 -12.33 -0.27
CA ARG A 69 2.80 -12.18 -1.02
C ARG A 69 4.03 -12.41 -0.15
N LEU A 70 3.92 -13.25 0.88
CA LEU A 70 4.96 -13.44 1.89
C LEU A 70 6.16 -14.24 1.38
N ASP A 71 5.99 -15.00 0.31
CA ASP A 71 7.05 -15.79 -0.31
C ASP A 71 7.76 -15.06 -1.46
N SER A 72 7.35 -13.84 -1.77
CA SER A 72 8.05 -13.02 -2.75
C SER A 72 9.39 -12.54 -2.16
N LYS A 73 10.38 -12.36 -3.02
CA LYS A 73 11.69 -11.87 -2.58
C LYS A 73 11.70 -10.39 -2.23
N MET A 74 10.82 -9.60 -2.83
CA MET A 74 10.81 -8.14 -2.66
C MET A 74 9.47 -7.60 -2.20
N VAL A 75 8.40 -8.16 -2.68
CA VAL A 75 7.05 -7.59 -2.54
C VAL A 75 6.38 -8.17 -1.29
N ARG A 76 5.63 -7.32 -0.58
CA ARG A 76 4.71 -7.74 0.47
C ARG A 76 3.39 -7.01 0.27
N ALA A 77 2.30 -7.59 0.71
CA ALA A 77 1.00 -6.97 0.55
C ALA A 77 0.11 -7.25 1.75
N ILE A 78 -0.92 -6.41 1.88
CA ILE A 78 -1.95 -6.56 2.90
C ILE A 78 -3.29 -6.65 2.17
N ASP A 79 -4.04 -7.71 2.45
CA ASP A 79 -5.41 -7.84 1.98
C ASP A 79 -6.35 -7.43 3.12
N PHE A 80 -7.20 -6.44 2.84
CA PHE A 80 -8.22 -5.97 3.76
C PHE A 80 -9.56 -6.49 3.26
N HIS A 81 -10.22 -7.31 4.06
CA HIS A 81 -11.55 -7.84 3.75
C HIS A 81 -12.62 -6.95 4.39
N GLU A 82 -13.83 -7.01 3.87
CA GLU A 82 -14.94 -6.27 4.44
C GLU A 82 -15.10 -6.64 5.91
N GLY A 83 -15.24 -5.63 6.75
CA GLY A 83 -15.36 -5.83 8.20
C GLY A 83 -14.05 -5.88 8.95
N ASP A 84 -12.91 -5.96 8.25
CA ASP A 84 -11.61 -5.96 8.91
C ASP A 84 -11.34 -4.59 9.53
N ALA A 85 -10.86 -4.59 10.77
CA ALA A 85 -10.39 -3.37 11.41
C ALA A 85 -9.02 -2.99 10.84
N ILE A 86 -8.86 -1.71 10.48
CA ILE A 86 -7.59 -1.20 9.99
C ILE A 86 -6.76 -0.74 11.19
N LYS A 87 -5.56 -1.31 11.33
CA LYS A 87 -4.61 -0.91 12.37
C LYS A 87 -3.90 0.36 11.92
N GLU A 88 -4.53 1.51 12.12
CA GLU A 88 -4.11 2.77 11.52
C GLU A 88 -2.71 3.19 11.90
N THR A 89 -2.36 3.13 13.17
CA THR A 89 -1.04 3.55 13.65
C THR A 89 0.07 2.69 13.04
N ALA A 90 -0.14 1.37 13.01
CA ALA A 90 0.83 0.45 12.44
C ALA A 90 0.96 0.64 10.93
N LEU A 91 -0.15 0.88 10.23
CA LEU A 91 -0.12 1.10 8.79
C LEU A 91 0.57 2.42 8.44
N ARG A 92 0.31 3.48 9.21
CA ARG A 92 1.02 4.75 9.02
C ARG A 92 2.52 4.57 9.17
N ALA A 93 2.94 3.78 10.15
CA ALA A 93 4.36 3.50 10.37
C ALA A 93 4.99 2.80 9.16
N LEU A 94 4.28 1.84 8.55
CA LEU A 94 4.76 1.17 7.34
C LEU A 94 4.92 2.15 6.18
N ILE A 95 3.97 3.05 6.01
CA ILE A 95 4.01 4.03 4.93
C ILE A 95 5.19 4.99 5.12
N VAL A 96 5.37 5.50 6.33
CA VAL A 96 6.50 6.36 6.66
C VAL A 96 7.82 5.64 6.40
N GLU A 97 7.91 4.37 6.78
CA GLU A 97 9.10 3.58 6.54
C GLU A 97 9.36 3.38 5.05
N GLY A 98 8.30 3.14 4.27
CA GLY A 98 8.41 3.02 2.82
C GLY A 98 8.94 4.28 2.16
N VAL A 99 8.46 5.45 2.61
CA VAL A 99 8.96 6.74 2.13
C VAL A 99 10.44 6.90 2.49
N ARG A 100 10.79 6.59 3.73
CA ARG A 100 12.17 6.69 4.20
C ARG A 100 13.10 5.79 3.40
N LEU A 101 12.67 4.59 3.09
CA LEU A 101 13.44 3.64 2.29
C LEU A 101 13.72 4.19 0.89
N ASN A 102 12.72 4.85 0.27
CA ASN A 102 12.88 5.44 -1.06
C ASN A 102 13.87 6.59 -1.07
N ARG A 103 14.05 7.26 0.06
CA ARG A 103 14.94 8.42 0.18
C ARG A 103 16.36 8.06 0.60
N SER A 104 16.59 6.82 0.97
CA SER A 104 17.91 6.38 1.44
C SER A 104 18.84 6.00 0.29
#